data_576476453a9b98e844a7da9bcae8a30c
#
_entry.id   576476453a9b98e844a7da9bcae8a30c
#
_cell.length_a   1.000
_cell.length_b   1.000
_cell.length_c   1.000
_cell.angle_alpha   90.00
_cell.angle_beta   90.00
_cell.angle_gamma   90.00
#
_symmetry.space_group_name_H-M   'P 1'
#
loop_
_entity.id
_entity.type
_entity.pdbx_description
1 polymer ?
#
loop_
_entity_poly.entity_id
_entity_poly.type
_entity_poly.pdbx_seq_one_letter_code
_entity_poly.pdbx_strand_id
1 'polypeptide(L)'
;MHHNRTLSLFFTVALAVAGAQTPLNDTAKLLAEVIRVNTSNPPGNEAKLAALLKSKFEPLGFQIEIITTPEPTKAHFIARLKGDGSKKPILLAAHADVVGVEREKWSVEPFEGVVKDGYVYGRGAIDFKGGLAVFAQAVMQLAKNKVPLARDVIFLSEADEEGGLSFGTTWLAKENFAKIDCEFSLNEGGWIMKNPDGSVRYVSISTADKSSISLLLTARGTSTHSSMPGPDSAIFTLARAMAKLGDYDTQPKLIDSTREFFTTLEKTSQPPMSTWFHDLVANTDPAKVHAADIAISKDPLLHAIMRNTIAPVLMNAGFRGNVIPGSAEATVNFRVIPGTNMDELISEIKAVVNDPRVEITNALTRMLPPGAAPRPATPAPQSG
;
A
#
# COMPACT_ATOMS: atom_id res chain seq x y z
N MET A 1 -63.68 -59.73 -3.70
CA MET A 1 -63.45 -58.35 -3.45
C MET A 1 -61.93 -58.08 -3.64
N HIS A 2 -61.54 -57.67 -4.86
CA HIS A 2 -60.13 -57.37 -5.19
C HIS A 2 -59.87 -55.88 -5.02
N HIS A 3 -58.94 -55.52 -4.13
CA HIS A 3 -58.46 -54.15 -3.99
C HIS A 3 -57.21 -53.94 -4.84
N ASN A 4 -57.38 -53.24 -5.96
CA ASN A 4 -56.26 -52.70 -6.74
C ASN A 4 -55.68 -51.47 -6.00
N ARG A 5 -54.39 -51.54 -5.58
CA ARG A 5 -53.61 -50.41 -5.13
C ARG A 5 -52.79 -49.89 -6.31
N THR A 6 -53.16 -48.78 -6.86
CA THR A 6 -52.39 -48.05 -7.86
C THR A 6 -51.27 -47.29 -7.15
N LEU A 7 -49.99 -47.63 -7.44
CA LEU A 7 -48.83 -46.94 -6.93
C LEU A 7 -48.47 -45.81 -7.90
N SER A 8 -48.72 -44.57 -7.49
CA SER A 8 -48.30 -43.38 -8.28
C SER A 8 -46.84 -43.03 -7.95
N LEU A 9 -45.96 -43.19 -8.94
CA LEU A 9 -44.56 -42.82 -8.87
C LEU A 9 -44.42 -41.35 -9.24
N PHE A 10 -44.17 -40.48 -8.27
CA PHE A 10 -43.80 -39.08 -8.53
C PHE A 10 -42.32 -39.00 -8.92
N PHE A 11 -42.04 -38.74 -10.19
CA PHE A 11 -40.73 -38.36 -10.66
C PHE A 11 -40.49 -36.85 -10.40
N THR A 12 -39.69 -36.52 -9.40
CA THR A 12 -39.24 -35.16 -9.19
C THR A 12 -38.05 -34.90 -10.11
N VAL A 13 -38.25 -34.20 -11.21
CA VAL A 13 -37.15 -33.71 -12.07
C VAL A 13 -36.55 -32.49 -11.40
N ALA A 14 -35.42 -32.65 -10.76
CA ALA A 14 -34.59 -31.54 -10.31
C ALA A 14 -33.94 -30.89 -11.54
N LEU A 15 -34.50 -29.81 -12.06
CA LEU A 15 -33.78 -28.93 -12.99
C LEU A 15 -32.63 -28.29 -12.25
N ALA A 16 -31.41 -28.78 -12.49
CA ALA A 16 -30.19 -28.05 -12.17
C ALA A 16 -30.13 -26.84 -13.12
N VAL A 17 -30.49 -25.67 -12.62
CA VAL A 17 -30.19 -24.39 -13.29
C VAL A 17 -28.68 -24.23 -13.18
N ALA A 18 -27.96 -24.70 -14.20
CA ALA A 18 -26.57 -24.32 -14.42
C ALA A 18 -26.59 -22.81 -14.72
N GLY A 19 -26.32 -21.98 -13.70
CA GLY A 19 -26.14 -20.57 -13.87
C GLY A 19 -25.05 -20.35 -14.91
N ALA A 20 -25.41 -19.80 -16.09
CA ALA A 20 -24.45 -19.41 -17.11
C ALA A 20 -23.50 -18.40 -16.47
N GLN A 21 -22.26 -18.84 -16.18
CA GLN A 21 -21.24 -17.93 -15.72
C GLN A 21 -21.01 -16.88 -16.80
N THR A 22 -21.21 -15.62 -16.44
CA THR A 22 -20.88 -14.51 -17.33
C THR A 22 -19.44 -14.67 -17.81
N PRO A 23 -19.17 -14.64 -19.12
CA PRO A 23 -17.80 -14.77 -19.63
C PRO A 23 -16.89 -13.73 -18.97
N LEU A 24 -15.73 -14.17 -18.48
CA LEU A 24 -14.72 -13.27 -17.95
C LEU A 24 -14.37 -12.21 -19.00
N ASN A 25 -14.35 -10.95 -18.58
CA ASN A 25 -13.79 -9.88 -19.41
C ASN A 25 -12.28 -10.05 -19.57
N ASP A 26 -11.70 -9.38 -20.55
CA ASP A 26 -10.29 -9.55 -20.91
C ASP A 26 -9.33 -9.07 -19.78
N THR A 27 -9.75 -8.09 -18.98
CA THR A 27 -8.97 -7.64 -17.81
C THR A 27 -8.89 -8.73 -16.74
N ALA A 28 -10.02 -9.38 -16.42
CA ALA A 28 -10.04 -10.47 -15.44
C ALA A 28 -9.27 -11.71 -15.93
N LYS A 29 -9.33 -12.01 -17.25
CA LYS A 29 -8.49 -13.06 -17.84
C LYS A 29 -7.01 -12.75 -17.68
N LEU A 30 -6.59 -11.54 -18.05
CA LEU A 30 -5.21 -11.11 -17.92
C LEU A 30 -4.76 -11.15 -16.45
N LEU A 31 -5.59 -10.66 -15.52
CA LEU A 31 -5.31 -10.71 -14.09
C LEU A 31 -5.06 -12.15 -13.63
N ALA A 32 -5.92 -13.09 -13.99
CA ALA A 32 -5.72 -14.50 -13.66
C ALA A 32 -4.41 -15.06 -14.25
N GLU A 33 -4.05 -14.67 -15.48
CA GLU A 33 -2.79 -15.08 -16.12
C GLU A 33 -1.55 -14.53 -15.40
N VAL A 34 -1.54 -13.22 -15.05
CA VAL A 34 -0.38 -12.60 -14.39
C VAL A 34 -0.23 -13.06 -12.92
N ILE A 35 -1.34 -13.44 -12.25
CA ILE A 35 -1.27 -14.05 -10.92
C ILE A 35 -0.55 -15.40 -10.97
N ARG A 36 -0.73 -16.19 -12.02
CA ARG A 36 -0.06 -17.50 -12.19
C ARG A 36 1.46 -17.39 -12.31
N VAL A 37 1.98 -16.25 -12.65
CA VAL A 37 3.41 -16.01 -12.55
C VAL A 37 3.74 -15.61 -11.11
N ASN A 38 4.26 -16.55 -10.33
CA ASN A 38 4.67 -16.26 -8.95
C ASN A 38 5.89 -15.34 -8.95
N THR A 39 5.67 -14.10 -8.55
CA THR A 39 6.67 -13.03 -8.41
C THR A 39 6.88 -12.64 -6.95
N SER A 40 6.74 -13.60 -6.02
CA SER A 40 7.02 -13.32 -4.60
C SER A 40 8.43 -12.81 -4.42
N ASN A 41 8.58 -11.72 -3.73
CA ASN A 41 9.83 -11.04 -3.51
C ASN A 41 10.20 -11.07 -2.00
N PRO A 42 11.37 -11.61 -1.62
CA PRO A 42 12.37 -12.25 -2.47
C PRO A 42 11.95 -13.64 -3.01
N PRO A 43 12.53 -14.14 -4.13
CA PRO A 43 13.55 -13.51 -4.96
C PRO A 43 13.02 -12.60 -6.07
N GLY A 44 11.71 -12.48 -6.25
CA GLY A 44 11.07 -11.89 -7.42
C GLY A 44 10.82 -12.96 -8.50
N ASN A 45 10.70 -12.66 -9.72
CA ASN A 45 10.61 -13.42 -10.99
C ASN A 45 9.92 -12.54 -12.03
N GLU A 46 10.04 -11.25 -11.90
CA GLU A 46 9.40 -10.26 -12.77
C GLU A 46 9.88 -10.42 -14.22
N ALA A 47 11.09 -10.97 -14.42
CA ALA A 47 11.56 -11.32 -15.76
C ALA A 47 10.63 -12.31 -16.49
N LYS A 48 10.01 -13.26 -15.77
CA LYS A 48 9.02 -14.19 -16.34
C LYS A 48 7.71 -13.45 -16.68
N LEU A 49 7.30 -12.52 -15.82
CA LEU A 49 6.11 -11.71 -16.08
C LEU A 49 6.34 -10.77 -17.26
N ALA A 50 7.52 -10.16 -17.37
CA ALA A 50 7.91 -9.33 -18.52
C ALA A 50 7.83 -10.12 -19.85
N ALA A 51 8.25 -11.39 -19.86
CA ALA A 51 8.13 -12.26 -21.04
C ALA A 51 6.66 -12.54 -21.40
N LEU A 52 5.78 -12.79 -20.42
CA LEU A 52 4.35 -12.93 -20.62
C LEU A 52 3.76 -11.66 -21.21
N LEU A 53 4.03 -10.49 -20.63
CA LEU A 53 3.54 -9.20 -21.10
C LEU A 53 4.02 -8.92 -22.54
N LYS A 54 5.31 -9.19 -22.84
CA LYS A 54 5.82 -9.06 -24.19
C LYS A 54 4.95 -9.79 -25.21
N SER A 55 4.58 -11.03 -24.94
CA SER A 55 3.74 -11.84 -25.84
C SER A 55 2.35 -11.21 -26.12
N LYS A 56 1.84 -10.40 -25.18
CA LYS A 56 0.54 -9.73 -25.31
C LYS A 56 0.63 -8.39 -26.05
N PHE A 57 1.72 -7.66 -25.85
CA PHE A 57 1.91 -6.31 -26.39
C PHE A 57 2.54 -6.30 -27.79
N GLU A 58 3.44 -7.24 -28.08
CA GLU A 58 4.19 -7.30 -29.35
C GLU A 58 3.29 -7.35 -30.57
N PRO A 59 2.20 -8.16 -30.62
CA PRO A 59 1.29 -8.20 -31.78
C PRO A 59 0.51 -6.90 -32.04
N LEU A 60 0.49 -5.97 -31.08
CA LEU A 60 -0.26 -4.72 -31.13
C LEU A 60 0.60 -3.53 -31.57
N GLY A 61 1.88 -3.75 -31.93
CA GLY A 61 2.76 -2.74 -32.50
C GLY A 61 3.40 -1.78 -31.48
N PHE A 62 3.47 -2.16 -30.20
CA PHE A 62 4.18 -1.39 -29.19
C PHE A 62 5.70 -1.44 -29.39
N GLN A 63 6.38 -0.36 -29.05
CA GLN A 63 7.82 -0.37 -28.83
C GLN A 63 8.08 -0.97 -27.44
N ILE A 64 8.75 -2.13 -27.41
CA ILE A 64 8.91 -2.92 -26.18
C ILE A 64 10.38 -2.95 -25.77
N GLU A 65 10.62 -2.70 -24.48
CA GLU A 65 11.91 -2.89 -23.84
C GLU A 65 11.76 -3.72 -22.57
N ILE A 66 12.68 -4.67 -22.35
CA ILE A 66 12.83 -5.39 -21.09
C ILE A 66 14.18 -4.98 -20.52
N ILE A 67 14.14 -4.31 -19.38
CA ILE A 67 15.33 -3.82 -18.71
C ILE A 67 15.66 -4.79 -17.57
N THR A 68 16.67 -5.62 -17.79
CA THR A 68 17.19 -6.54 -16.78
C THR A 68 17.95 -5.78 -15.72
N THR A 69 17.75 -6.15 -14.47
CA THR A 69 18.52 -5.61 -13.34
C THR A 69 19.81 -6.45 -13.12
N PRO A 70 20.72 -6.01 -12.24
CA PRO A 70 21.83 -6.86 -11.81
C PRO A 70 21.41 -8.21 -11.22
N GLU A 71 20.17 -8.31 -10.73
CA GLU A 71 19.58 -9.57 -10.30
C GLU A 71 18.74 -10.17 -11.46
N PRO A 72 19.16 -11.29 -12.08
CA PRO A 72 18.59 -11.77 -13.35
C PRO A 72 17.12 -12.17 -13.29
N THR A 73 16.57 -12.44 -12.10
CA THR A 73 15.15 -12.75 -11.90
C THR A 73 14.27 -11.53 -11.98
N LYS A 74 14.83 -10.34 -11.78
CA LYS A 74 14.15 -9.05 -11.74
C LYS A 74 14.33 -8.29 -13.05
N ALA A 75 13.25 -7.88 -13.66
CA ALA A 75 13.27 -7.08 -14.88
C ALA A 75 12.06 -6.14 -14.93
N HIS A 76 12.28 -4.93 -15.41
CA HIS A 76 11.21 -4.00 -15.77
C HIS A 76 10.75 -4.24 -17.20
N PHE A 77 9.44 -4.19 -17.42
CA PHE A 77 8.86 -4.26 -18.76
C PHE A 77 8.29 -2.89 -19.11
N ILE A 78 8.72 -2.35 -20.26
CA ILE A 78 8.24 -1.09 -20.81
C ILE A 78 7.59 -1.35 -22.17
N ALA A 79 6.36 -0.86 -22.37
CA ALA A 79 5.68 -0.84 -23.65
C ALA A 79 5.21 0.58 -23.94
N ARG A 80 5.70 1.15 -25.06
CA ARG A 80 5.38 2.51 -25.51
C ARG A 80 4.49 2.47 -26.74
N LEU A 81 3.29 3.05 -26.62
CA LEU A 81 2.40 3.32 -27.73
C LEU A 81 2.63 4.76 -28.21
N LYS A 82 3.03 4.91 -29.48
CA LYS A 82 3.36 6.21 -30.05
C LYS A 82 2.13 7.08 -30.28
N GLY A 83 2.23 8.36 -29.91
CA GLY A 83 1.35 9.44 -30.33
C GLY A 83 2.00 10.35 -31.37
N ASP A 84 1.36 11.47 -31.70
CA ASP A 84 1.87 12.45 -32.63
C ASP A 84 2.97 13.36 -32.06
N GLY A 85 3.22 13.27 -30.73
CA GLY A 85 4.27 14.01 -30.04
C GLY A 85 3.94 15.48 -29.74
N SER A 86 2.70 15.92 -29.93
CA SER A 86 2.29 17.30 -29.61
C SER A 86 2.25 17.59 -28.11
N LYS A 87 2.23 16.54 -27.27
CA LYS A 87 2.33 16.61 -25.81
C LYS A 87 3.40 15.64 -25.27
N LYS A 88 3.94 15.94 -24.10
CA LYS A 88 4.85 15.03 -23.39
C LYS A 88 4.15 13.71 -23.04
N PRO A 89 4.88 12.59 -22.89
CA PRO A 89 4.30 11.30 -22.58
C PRO A 89 3.52 11.25 -21.26
N ILE A 90 2.61 10.27 -21.15
CA ILE A 90 2.03 9.82 -19.90
C ILE A 90 2.57 8.43 -19.56
N LEU A 91 2.83 8.17 -18.28
CA LEU A 91 3.30 6.89 -17.75
C LEU A 91 2.18 6.23 -16.94
N LEU A 92 1.88 4.97 -17.22
CA LEU A 92 1.07 4.09 -16.39
C LEU A 92 2.01 3.05 -15.79
N ALA A 93 2.32 3.18 -14.50
CA ALA A 93 3.25 2.33 -13.78
C ALA A 93 2.51 1.41 -12.80
N ALA A 94 2.92 0.16 -12.75
CA ALA A 94 2.39 -0.81 -11.79
C ALA A 94 3.49 -1.81 -11.41
N HIS A 95 3.65 -2.08 -10.10
CA HIS A 95 4.62 -3.08 -9.70
C HIS A 95 4.14 -4.51 -9.99
N ALA A 96 5.09 -5.37 -10.27
CA ALA A 96 4.88 -6.74 -10.73
C ALA A 96 5.15 -7.78 -9.65
N ASP A 97 6.01 -7.46 -8.69
CA ASP A 97 6.31 -8.31 -7.56
C ASP A 97 5.19 -8.28 -6.51
N VAL A 98 5.23 -9.22 -5.62
CA VAL A 98 4.24 -9.39 -4.55
C VAL A 98 4.93 -9.92 -3.29
N VAL A 99 4.39 -9.64 -2.11
CA VAL A 99 4.84 -10.24 -0.86
C VAL A 99 4.57 -11.76 -0.84
N GLY A 100 5.31 -12.47 0.00
CA GLY A 100 5.12 -13.91 0.23
C GLY A 100 3.74 -14.27 0.80
N VAL A 101 3.47 -15.56 0.95
CA VAL A 101 2.21 -16.09 1.48
C VAL A 101 2.45 -17.06 2.63
N GLU A 102 1.55 -17.04 3.61
CA GLU A 102 1.38 -18.11 4.60
C GLU A 102 0.25 -19.01 4.06
N ARG A 103 0.64 -20.12 3.39
CA ARG A 103 -0.29 -20.96 2.61
C ARG A 103 -1.51 -21.42 3.41
N GLU A 104 -1.33 -21.72 4.67
CA GLU A 104 -2.38 -22.19 5.59
C GLU A 104 -3.49 -21.16 5.86
N LYS A 105 -3.22 -19.88 5.59
CA LYS A 105 -4.21 -18.81 5.72
C LYS A 105 -5.05 -18.59 4.46
N TRP A 106 -4.81 -19.37 3.39
CA TRP A 106 -5.50 -19.20 2.11
C TRP A 106 -6.50 -20.32 1.87
N SER A 107 -7.73 -19.95 1.51
CA SER A 107 -8.80 -20.89 1.12
C SER A 107 -8.68 -21.39 -0.33
N VAL A 108 -7.83 -20.78 -1.15
CA VAL A 108 -7.53 -21.17 -2.54
C VAL A 108 -6.01 -21.19 -2.76
N GLU A 109 -5.54 -21.73 -3.88
CA GLU A 109 -4.13 -21.64 -4.24
C GLU A 109 -3.77 -20.19 -4.61
N PRO A 110 -2.82 -19.54 -3.89
CA PRO A 110 -2.56 -18.12 -4.02
C PRO A 110 -2.05 -17.68 -5.39
N PHE A 111 -1.44 -18.58 -6.16
CA PHE A 111 -0.84 -18.28 -7.46
C PHE A 111 -1.52 -19.02 -8.63
N GLU A 112 -2.79 -19.42 -8.48
CA GLU A 112 -3.54 -20.05 -9.59
C GLU A 112 -4.50 -19.08 -10.30
N GLY A 113 -4.69 -17.86 -9.77
CA GLY A 113 -5.62 -16.91 -10.35
C GLY A 113 -7.03 -17.50 -10.44
N VAL A 114 -7.51 -18.02 -9.30
CA VAL A 114 -8.80 -18.72 -9.21
C VAL A 114 -9.95 -17.75 -9.44
N VAL A 115 -10.84 -18.10 -10.38
CA VAL A 115 -12.04 -17.32 -10.63
C VAL A 115 -13.23 -18.04 -10.02
N LYS A 116 -13.87 -17.41 -9.06
CA LYS A 116 -15.00 -17.98 -8.33
C LYS A 116 -15.92 -16.86 -7.81
N ASP A 117 -17.23 -17.09 -7.89
CA ASP A 117 -18.27 -16.20 -7.32
C ASP A 117 -18.15 -14.73 -7.79
N GLY A 118 -17.70 -14.51 -9.04
CA GLY A 118 -17.54 -13.18 -9.62
C GLY A 118 -16.24 -12.47 -9.24
N TYR A 119 -15.32 -13.13 -8.53
CA TYR A 119 -14.03 -12.60 -8.09
C TYR A 119 -12.86 -13.35 -8.70
N VAL A 120 -11.72 -12.66 -8.81
CA VAL A 120 -10.42 -13.28 -9.10
C VAL A 120 -9.64 -13.32 -7.80
N TYR A 121 -9.33 -14.53 -7.33
CA TYR A 121 -8.57 -14.75 -6.10
C TYR A 121 -7.11 -15.06 -6.44
N GLY A 122 -6.22 -14.45 -5.68
CA GLY A 122 -4.79 -14.74 -5.75
C GLY A 122 -3.94 -13.65 -5.11
N ARG A 123 -2.70 -14.00 -4.76
CA ARG A 123 -1.73 -13.01 -4.26
C ARG A 123 -1.44 -11.98 -5.35
N GLY A 124 -1.50 -10.69 -5.00
CA GLY A 124 -1.37 -9.59 -5.95
C GLY A 124 -2.66 -9.19 -6.67
N ALA A 125 -3.80 -9.86 -6.44
CA ALA A 125 -5.06 -9.51 -7.09
C ALA A 125 -5.48 -8.06 -6.81
N ILE A 126 -5.13 -7.52 -5.65
CA ILE A 126 -5.35 -6.12 -5.26
C ILE A 126 -4.03 -5.35 -5.37
N ASP A 127 -2.98 -5.83 -4.73
CA ASP A 127 -1.68 -5.19 -4.60
C ASP A 127 -0.60 -5.99 -5.36
N PHE A 128 -0.12 -5.57 -6.59
CA PHE A 128 -0.84 -4.59 -7.41
C PHE A 128 -1.04 -5.12 -8.84
N LYS A 129 -1.05 -6.47 -9.05
CA LYS A 129 -1.32 -7.10 -10.37
C LYS A 129 -2.71 -6.78 -10.91
N GLY A 130 -3.67 -6.44 -10.03
CA GLY A 130 -4.98 -5.94 -10.45
C GLY A 130 -4.86 -4.64 -11.23
N GLY A 131 -4.16 -3.65 -10.68
CA GLY A 131 -3.87 -2.39 -11.37
C GLY A 131 -3.03 -2.59 -12.63
N LEU A 132 -2.00 -3.46 -12.56
CA LEU A 132 -1.20 -3.84 -13.72
C LEU A 132 -2.08 -4.36 -14.86
N ALA A 133 -3.02 -5.27 -14.60
CA ALA A 133 -3.92 -5.82 -15.60
C ALA A 133 -4.87 -4.76 -16.17
N VAL A 134 -5.37 -3.84 -15.33
CA VAL A 134 -6.23 -2.73 -15.75
C VAL A 134 -5.47 -1.78 -16.67
N PHE A 135 -4.27 -1.34 -16.27
CA PHE A 135 -3.44 -0.44 -17.07
C PHE A 135 -3.02 -1.09 -18.39
N ALA A 136 -2.57 -2.36 -18.34
CA ALA A 136 -2.21 -3.11 -19.54
C ALA A 136 -3.38 -3.20 -20.52
N GLN A 137 -4.59 -3.55 -20.06
CA GLN A 137 -5.76 -3.63 -20.93
C GLN A 137 -6.18 -2.27 -21.48
N ALA A 138 -6.13 -1.22 -20.67
CA ALA A 138 -6.45 0.13 -21.13
C ALA A 138 -5.54 0.54 -22.30
N VAL A 139 -4.22 0.35 -22.16
CA VAL A 139 -3.25 0.72 -23.20
C VAL A 139 -3.37 -0.18 -24.43
N MET A 140 -3.57 -1.49 -24.25
CA MET A 140 -3.83 -2.41 -25.36
C MET A 140 -5.12 -2.07 -26.12
N GLN A 141 -6.17 -1.60 -25.45
CA GLN A 141 -7.41 -1.15 -26.11
C GLN A 141 -7.19 0.10 -26.95
N LEU A 142 -6.36 1.05 -26.48
CA LEU A 142 -6.00 2.22 -27.29
C LEU A 142 -5.33 1.80 -28.60
N ALA A 143 -4.41 0.83 -28.55
CA ALA A 143 -3.72 0.31 -29.73
C ALA A 143 -4.68 -0.46 -30.66
N LYS A 144 -5.49 -1.39 -30.13
CA LYS A 144 -6.48 -2.18 -30.89
C LYS A 144 -7.48 -1.30 -31.63
N ASN A 145 -7.95 -0.25 -30.97
CA ASN A 145 -8.93 0.69 -31.52
C ASN A 145 -8.29 1.80 -32.37
N LYS A 146 -6.95 1.80 -32.52
CA LYS A 146 -6.19 2.81 -33.27
C LYS A 146 -6.57 4.24 -32.88
N VAL A 147 -6.72 4.48 -31.57
CA VAL A 147 -7.10 5.79 -31.02
C VAL A 147 -6.03 6.83 -31.38
N PRO A 148 -6.36 7.96 -31.98
CA PRO A 148 -5.40 9.04 -32.21
C PRO A 148 -4.90 9.60 -30.86
N LEU A 149 -3.59 9.66 -30.67
CA LEU A 149 -2.96 10.07 -29.43
C LEU A 149 -2.09 11.32 -29.66
N ALA A 150 -2.32 12.36 -28.85
CA ALA A 150 -1.50 13.56 -28.81
C ALA A 150 -0.16 13.36 -28.08
N ARG A 151 0.00 12.27 -27.37
CA ARG A 151 1.19 11.92 -26.59
C ARG A 151 1.48 10.43 -26.64
N ASP A 152 2.74 10.08 -26.42
CA ASP A 152 3.08 8.68 -26.17
C ASP A 152 2.41 8.22 -24.88
N VAL A 153 1.92 6.99 -24.88
CA VAL A 153 1.45 6.29 -23.68
C VAL A 153 2.46 5.21 -23.33
N ILE A 154 3.06 5.32 -22.16
CA ILE A 154 4.06 4.37 -21.66
C ILE A 154 3.39 3.49 -20.61
N PHE A 155 3.42 2.19 -20.79
CA PHE A 155 3.08 1.21 -19.76
C PHE A 155 4.37 0.65 -19.17
N LEU A 156 4.50 0.72 -17.83
CA LEU A 156 5.61 0.16 -17.07
C LEU A 156 5.08 -0.91 -16.12
N SER A 157 5.60 -2.13 -16.26
CA SER A 157 5.52 -3.13 -15.20
C SER A 157 6.86 -3.11 -14.47
N GLU A 158 6.88 -2.56 -13.26
CA GLU A 158 8.10 -2.39 -12.48
C GLU A 158 8.42 -3.60 -11.61
N ALA A 159 9.68 -3.77 -11.29
CA ALA A 159 10.18 -4.82 -10.41
C ALA A 159 10.57 -4.24 -9.05
N ASP A 160 10.61 -5.11 -8.02
CA ASP A 160 11.27 -4.86 -6.73
C ASP A 160 10.69 -3.70 -5.91
N GLU A 161 9.36 -3.53 -5.93
CA GLU A 161 8.67 -2.61 -5.03
C GLU A 161 8.61 -3.17 -3.62
N GLU A 162 8.17 -4.43 -3.47
CA GLU A 162 7.93 -5.11 -2.20
C GLU A 162 9.21 -5.67 -1.52
N GLY A 163 10.28 -5.81 -2.28
CA GLY A 163 11.50 -6.51 -1.84
C GLY A 163 12.59 -5.64 -1.26
N GLY A 164 12.34 -4.35 -1.02
CA GLY A 164 13.30 -3.44 -0.42
C GLY A 164 13.92 -2.43 -1.37
N LEU A 165 13.39 -2.30 -2.58
CA LEU A 165 13.64 -1.21 -3.54
C LEU A 165 15.07 -1.13 -4.10
N SER A 166 15.90 -2.19 -3.99
CA SER A 166 17.28 -2.16 -4.49
C SER A 166 17.32 -1.94 -5.99
N PHE A 167 16.38 -2.53 -6.74
CA PHE A 167 16.28 -2.47 -8.19
C PHE A 167 14.92 -1.97 -8.69
N GLY A 168 14.13 -1.34 -7.82
CA GLY A 168 12.82 -0.76 -8.12
C GLY A 168 12.89 0.52 -8.94
N THR A 169 11.83 1.31 -8.90
CA THR A 169 11.66 2.53 -9.71
C THR A 169 12.78 3.56 -9.50
N THR A 170 13.32 3.68 -8.28
CA THR A 170 14.46 4.58 -8.01
C THR A 170 15.70 4.18 -8.81
N TRP A 171 16.01 2.89 -8.86
CA TRP A 171 17.11 2.37 -9.68
C TRP A 171 16.83 2.57 -11.17
N LEU A 172 15.61 2.24 -11.62
CA LEU A 172 15.21 2.41 -13.02
C LEU A 172 15.32 3.87 -13.45
N ALA A 173 14.85 4.81 -12.63
CA ALA A 173 14.95 6.23 -12.91
C ALA A 173 16.41 6.72 -12.96
N LYS A 174 17.25 6.22 -12.07
CA LYS A 174 18.68 6.59 -12.08
C LYS A 174 19.40 6.12 -13.34
N GLU A 175 19.16 4.88 -13.76
CA GLU A 175 19.91 4.25 -14.85
C GLU A 175 19.24 4.43 -16.23
N ASN A 176 17.92 4.66 -16.28
CA ASN A 176 17.14 4.61 -17.51
C ASN A 176 16.04 5.70 -17.59
N PHE A 177 16.23 6.86 -16.97
CA PHE A 177 15.19 7.91 -16.87
C PHE A 177 14.54 8.27 -18.21
N ALA A 178 15.35 8.42 -19.28
CA ALA A 178 14.86 8.78 -20.62
C ALA A 178 13.77 7.82 -21.17
N LYS A 179 13.70 6.59 -20.66
CA LYS A 179 12.72 5.58 -21.11
C LYS A 179 11.36 5.74 -20.43
N ILE A 180 11.33 6.42 -19.27
CA ILE A 180 10.13 6.65 -18.47
C ILE A 180 9.82 8.13 -18.27
N ASP A 181 10.60 9.03 -18.86
CA ASP A 181 10.35 10.48 -18.81
C ASP A 181 8.94 10.80 -19.33
N CYS A 182 8.17 11.51 -18.52
CA CYS A 182 6.76 11.79 -18.76
C CYS A 182 6.34 13.13 -18.14
N GLU A 183 5.20 13.66 -18.58
CA GLU A 183 4.59 14.86 -17.98
C GLU A 183 4.01 14.55 -16.60
N PHE A 184 3.34 13.40 -16.47
CA PHE A 184 2.83 12.86 -15.24
C PHE A 184 2.68 11.33 -15.33
N SER A 185 2.63 10.67 -14.18
CA SER A 185 2.41 9.23 -14.09
C SER A 185 1.14 8.90 -13.32
N LEU A 186 0.51 7.79 -13.69
CA LEU A 186 -0.49 7.11 -12.88
C LEU A 186 0.14 5.86 -12.31
N ASN A 187 -0.03 5.66 -11.00
CA ASN A 187 0.44 4.50 -10.28
C ASN A 187 -0.66 4.00 -9.33
N GLU A 188 -0.32 3.17 -8.38
CA GLU A 188 -1.23 2.76 -7.32
C GLU A 188 -1.59 3.91 -6.39
N GLY A 189 -2.70 3.76 -5.67
CA GLY A 189 -3.17 4.72 -4.69
C GLY A 189 -4.58 5.23 -5.02
N GLY A 190 -5.17 5.93 -4.04
CA GLY A 190 -6.54 6.38 -4.12
C GLY A 190 -7.58 5.25 -3.93
N TRP A 191 -8.85 5.62 -3.90
CA TRP A 191 -9.95 4.72 -3.60
C TRP A 191 -11.18 5.03 -4.44
N ILE A 192 -11.90 3.99 -4.85
CA ILE A 192 -13.25 4.13 -5.38
C ILE A 192 -14.23 3.71 -4.28
N MET A 193 -14.83 4.70 -3.64
CA MET A 193 -15.82 4.47 -2.58
C MET A 193 -17.21 4.35 -3.17
N LYS A 194 -17.94 3.34 -2.70
CA LYS A 194 -19.31 3.06 -3.14
C LYS A 194 -20.30 3.24 -2.02
N ASN A 195 -21.51 3.62 -2.39
CA ASN A 195 -22.68 3.58 -1.52
C ASN A 195 -23.19 2.12 -1.36
N PRO A 196 -24.04 1.84 -0.37
CA PRO A 196 -24.63 0.50 -0.19
C PRO A 196 -25.39 -0.03 -1.41
N ASP A 197 -25.94 0.85 -2.24
CA ASP A 197 -26.62 0.52 -3.49
C ASP A 197 -25.68 0.21 -4.67
N GLY A 198 -24.36 0.27 -4.44
CA GLY A 198 -23.32 0.02 -5.45
C GLY A 198 -22.96 1.23 -6.31
N SER A 199 -23.67 2.36 -6.21
CA SER A 199 -23.30 3.60 -6.92
C SER A 199 -21.98 4.16 -6.40
N VAL A 200 -21.21 4.80 -7.27
CA VAL A 200 -19.95 5.44 -6.88
C VAL A 200 -20.24 6.70 -6.07
N ARG A 201 -19.76 6.75 -4.82
CA ARG A 201 -19.86 7.93 -3.95
C ARG A 201 -18.81 8.97 -4.32
N TYR A 202 -17.55 8.54 -4.43
CA TYR A 202 -16.43 9.35 -4.92
C TYR A 202 -15.28 8.48 -5.39
N VAL A 203 -14.41 9.08 -6.19
CA VAL A 203 -13.09 8.53 -6.57
C VAL A 203 -12.05 9.47 -5.97
N SER A 204 -11.19 8.96 -5.10
CA SER A 204 -10.05 9.71 -4.60
C SER A 204 -8.82 9.46 -5.48
N ILE A 205 -8.06 10.50 -5.72
CA ILE A 205 -6.77 10.43 -6.42
C ILE A 205 -5.70 10.86 -5.42
N SER A 206 -4.75 9.96 -5.13
CA SER A 206 -3.61 10.29 -4.28
C SER A 206 -2.64 11.16 -5.07
N THR A 207 -2.36 12.35 -4.57
CA THR A 207 -1.39 13.29 -5.17
C THR A 207 -0.12 13.40 -4.35
N ALA A 208 -0.11 12.81 -3.15
CA ALA A 208 1.04 12.71 -2.28
C ALA A 208 0.85 11.52 -1.33
N ASP A 209 1.93 10.82 -1.03
CA ASP A 209 1.93 9.68 -0.12
C ASP A 209 2.65 9.99 1.18
N LYS A 210 2.22 9.30 2.24
CA LYS A 210 2.89 9.36 3.55
C LYS A 210 4.19 8.56 3.49
N SER A 211 5.26 9.15 3.98
CA SER A 211 6.54 8.47 4.12
C SER A 211 6.56 7.55 5.33
N SER A 212 7.34 6.46 5.24
CA SER A 212 7.58 5.54 6.35
C SER A 212 8.86 5.92 7.08
N ILE A 213 8.75 6.10 8.39
CA ILE A 213 9.87 6.39 9.29
C ILE A 213 9.82 5.38 10.45
N SER A 214 10.93 4.74 10.78
CA SER A 214 11.02 3.88 11.95
C SER A 214 11.94 4.48 12.99
N LEU A 215 11.44 4.63 14.21
CA LEU A 215 12.24 5.01 15.38
C LEU A 215 12.53 3.78 16.24
N LEU A 216 13.75 3.71 16.74
CA LEU A 216 14.18 2.73 17.72
C LEU A 216 14.17 3.38 19.10
N LEU A 217 13.39 2.82 20.01
CA LEU A 217 13.35 3.17 21.43
C LEU A 217 14.17 2.16 22.19
N THR A 218 15.24 2.59 22.87
CA THR A 218 16.11 1.73 23.67
C THR A 218 16.10 2.18 25.11
N ALA A 219 15.61 1.33 26.00
CA ALA A 219 15.74 1.51 27.44
C ALA A 219 16.90 0.67 27.99
N ARG A 220 17.65 1.23 28.94
CA ARG A 220 18.77 0.53 29.62
C ARG A 220 18.48 0.38 31.08
N GLY A 221 19.04 -0.66 31.69
CA GLY A 221 18.96 -0.96 33.10
C GLY A 221 20.06 -1.91 33.53
N THR A 222 20.06 -2.31 34.80
CA THR A 222 21.04 -3.24 35.33
C THR A 222 20.61 -4.69 35.14
N SER A 223 21.50 -5.49 34.52
CA SER A 223 21.29 -6.93 34.35
C SER A 223 21.60 -7.66 35.68
N THR A 224 20.63 -8.42 36.19
CA THR A 224 20.79 -9.20 37.43
C THR A 224 20.05 -10.52 37.34
N HIS A 225 20.21 -11.37 38.37
CA HIS A 225 19.38 -12.57 38.54
C HIS A 225 17.94 -12.18 38.87
N SER A 226 16.94 -12.92 38.35
CA SER A 226 15.52 -12.62 38.53
C SER A 226 15.04 -12.58 39.98
N SER A 227 15.76 -13.23 40.91
CA SER A 227 15.49 -13.17 42.37
C SER A 227 15.94 -11.88 43.04
N MET A 228 16.70 -11.04 42.35
CA MET A 228 17.26 -9.77 42.89
C MET A 228 16.90 -8.60 41.94
N PRO A 229 15.61 -8.24 41.82
CA PRO A 229 15.19 -7.18 40.94
C PRO A 229 15.68 -5.81 41.45
N GLY A 230 16.32 -5.03 40.55
CA GLY A 230 16.72 -3.65 40.83
C GLY A 230 15.62 -2.65 40.51
N PRO A 231 15.77 -1.36 40.87
CA PRO A 231 14.78 -0.30 40.59
C PRO A 231 14.82 0.19 39.14
N ASP A 232 15.84 -0.17 38.36
CA ASP A 232 16.17 0.35 37.02
C ASP A 232 15.91 -0.67 35.90
N SER A 233 14.81 -1.41 35.99
CA SER A 233 14.44 -2.39 34.95
C SER A 233 14.23 -1.76 33.60
N ALA A 234 15.03 -2.18 32.60
CA ALA A 234 14.89 -1.77 31.21
C ALA A 234 13.50 -2.10 30.64
N ILE A 235 12.96 -3.28 30.97
CA ILE A 235 11.63 -3.71 30.51
C ILE A 235 10.54 -2.77 31.03
N PHE A 236 10.53 -2.46 32.31
CA PHE A 236 9.50 -1.57 32.88
C PHE A 236 9.65 -0.13 32.40
N THR A 237 10.87 0.32 32.14
CA THR A 237 11.11 1.64 31.56
C THR A 237 10.56 1.73 30.13
N LEU A 238 10.87 0.74 29.28
CA LEU A 238 10.34 0.67 27.92
C LEU A 238 8.81 0.52 27.91
N ALA A 239 8.26 -0.36 28.75
CA ALA A 239 6.82 -0.59 28.82
C ALA A 239 6.04 0.71 29.14
N ARG A 240 6.57 1.53 30.09
CA ARG A 240 5.95 2.84 30.38
C ARG A 240 6.04 3.81 29.22
N ALA A 241 7.15 3.83 28.48
CA ALA A 241 7.29 4.64 27.27
C ALA A 241 6.28 4.21 26.20
N MET A 242 6.14 2.89 25.99
CA MET A 242 5.19 2.35 25.01
C MET A 242 3.73 2.62 25.39
N ALA A 243 3.38 2.54 26.68
CA ALA A 243 2.04 2.88 27.17
C ALA A 243 1.70 4.34 26.87
N LYS A 244 2.64 5.27 27.14
CA LYS A 244 2.43 6.70 26.81
C LYS A 244 2.24 6.94 25.32
N LEU A 245 2.97 6.21 24.46
CA LEU A 245 2.77 6.29 23.01
C LEU A 245 1.44 5.66 22.59
N GLY A 246 0.96 4.64 23.29
CA GLY A 246 -0.35 4.02 23.05
C GLY A 246 -1.52 4.94 23.38
N ASP A 247 -1.34 5.81 24.39
CA ASP A 247 -2.34 6.80 24.80
C ASP A 247 -2.23 8.13 24.01
N TYR A 248 -1.19 8.28 23.18
CA TYR A 248 -0.92 9.49 22.42
C TYR A 248 -1.41 9.37 20.98
N ASP A 249 -2.17 10.36 20.54
CA ASP A 249 -2.53 10.55 19.15
C ASP A 249 -1.99 11.90 18.65
N THR A 250 -1.36 11.90 17.48
CA THR A 250 -0.80 13.12 16.91
C THR A 250 -1.89 14.09 16.50
N GLN A 251 -1.62 15.38 16.55
CA GLN A 251 -2.60 16.39 16.16
C GLN A 251 -2.85 16.35 14.64
N PRO A 252 -4.09 16.60 14.20
CA PRO A 252 -4.38 16.75 12.77
C PRO A 252 -3.56 17.85 12.14
N LYS A 253 -2.95 17.55 10.99
CA LYS A 253 -2.20 18.52 10.19
C LYS A 253 -2.58 18.34 8.72
N LEU A 254 -3.49 19.18 8.24
CA LEU A 254 -3.93 19.14 6.86
C LEU A 254 -2.91 19.83 5.94
N ILE A 255 -2.44 19.11 4.93
CA ILE A 255 -1.75 19.66 3.77
C ILE A 255 -2.77 20.06 2.69
N ASP A 256 -2.36 20.76 1.66
CA ASP A 256 -3.28 21.29 0.64
C ASP A 256 -4.17 20.19 0.02
N SER A 257 -3.59 19.06 -0.36
CA SER A 257 -4.35 17.94 -0.93
C SER A 257 -5.39 17.35 0.04
N THR A 258 -5.05 17.17 1.32
CA THR A 258 -6.01 16.67 2.30
C THR A 258 -7.07 17.72 2.67
N ARG A 259 -6.70 18.99 2.68
CA ARG A 259 -7.65 20.10 2.86
C ARG A 259 -8.66 20.15 1.72
N GLU A 260 -8.23 20.04 0.47
CA GLU A 260 -9.10 20.00 -0.69
C GLU A 260 -10.02 18.77 -0.66
N PHE A 261 -9.47 17.60 -0.28
CA PHE A 261 -10.25 16.37 -0.13
C PHE A 261 -11.38 16.55 0.90
N PHE A 262 -11.09 17.03 2.10
CA PHE A 262 -12.12 17.26 3.13
C PHE A 262 -13.11 18.36 2.75
N THR A 263 -12.67 19.42 2.05
CA THR A 263 -13.56 20.44 1.50
C THR A 263 -14.53 19.86 0.46
N THR A 264 -14.08 18.89 -0.33
CA THR A 264 -14.94 18.20 -1.29
C THR A 264 -15.93 17.27 -0.58
N LEU A 265 -15.48 16.56 0.46
CA LEU A 265 -16.38 15.73 1.27
C LEU A 265 -17.42 16.55 2.03
N GLU A 266 -17.10 17.76 2.50
CA GLU A 266 -18.06 18.69 3.08
C GLU A 266 -19.21 18.96 2.12
N LYS A 267 -18.91 19.26 0.85
CA LYS A 267 -19.92 19.60 -0.19
C LYS A 267 -20.76 18.40 -0.62
N THR A 268 -20.22 17.20 -0.51
CA THR A 268 -20.86 15.98 -1.04
C THR A 268 -21.49 15.08 0.03
N SER A 269 -21.28 15.42 1.31
CA SER A 269 -21.83 14.66 2.44
C SER A 269 -23.06 15.34 3.03
N GLN A 270 -23.86 14.58 3.78
CA GLN A 270 -24.99 15.10 4.55
C GLN A 270 -24.58 15.32 6.03
N PRO A 271 -25.27 16.18 6.77
CA PRO A 271 -25.08 16.28 8.22
C PRO A 271 -25.31 14.91 8.91
N PRO A 272 -24.56 14.61 9.97
CA PRO A 272 -23.60 15.48 10.65
C PRO A 272 -22.20 15.51 10.00
N MET A 273 -21.90 14.62 9.04
CA MET A 273 -20.55 14.50 8.44
C MET A 273 -20.11 15.80 7.75
N SER A 274 -20.96 16.44 6.98
CA SER A 274 -20.63 17.69 6.30
C SER A 274 -20.24 18.80 7.31
N THR A 275 -20.92 18.85 8.46
CA THR A 275 -20.57 19.80 9.53
C THR A 275 -19.20 19.51 10.13
N TRP A 276 -18.87 18.25 10.38
CA TRP A 276 -17.55 17.89 10.91
C TRP A 276 -16.42 18.17 9.92
N PHE A 277 -16.64 17.91 8.61
CA PHE A 277 -15.65 18.28 7.60
C PHE A 277 -15.45 19.78 7.52
N HIS A 278 -16.53 20.57 7.61
CA HIS A 278 -16.46 22.03 7.70
C HIS A 278 -15.64 22.48 8.93
N ASP A 279 -15.99 21.94 10.11
CA ASP A 279 -15.31 22.32 11.34
C ASP A 279 -13.82 21.95 11.33
N LEU A 280 -13.46 20.80 10.72
CA LEU A 280 -12.06 20.41 10.56
C LEU A 280 -11.26 21.37 9.65
N VAL A 281 -11.87 21.84 8.55
CA VAL A 281 -11.15 22.58 7.49
C VAL A 281 -11.17 24.08 7.72
N ALA A 282 -12.29 24.65 8.14
CA ALA A 282 -12.56 26.07 8.10
C ALA A 282 -12.79 26.71 9.48
N ASN A 283 -13.08 25.93 10.52
CA ASN A 283 -13.38 26.49 11.83
C ASN A 283 -12.10 26.94 12.56
N THR A 284 -12.20 28.05 13.28
CA THR A 284 -11.10 28.60 14.10
C THR A 284 -11.28 28.35 15.59
N ASP A 285 -12.44 27.79 16.00
CA ASP A 285 -12.69 27.40 17.38
C ASP A 285 -12.04 26.03 17.67
N PRO A 286 -10.99 25.97 18.53
CA PRO A 286 -10.30 24.72 18.81
C PRO A 286 -11.21 23.62 19.35
N ALA A 287 -12.27 23.95 20.08
CA ALA A 287 -13.18 22.95 20.63
C ALA A 287 -14.01 22.27 19.53
N LYS A 288 -14.43 23.01 18.51
CA LYS A 288 -15.15 22.47 17.35
C LYS A 288 -14.24 21.65 16.47
N VAL A 289 -13.02 22.13 16.21
CA VAL A 289 -12.01 21.38 15.45
C VAL A 289 -11.69 20.06 16.14
N HIS A 290 -11.50 20.05 17.46
CA HIS A 290 -11.25 18.84 18.24
C HIS A 290 -12.45 17.87 18.23
N ALA A 291 -13.68 18.37 18.36
CA ALA A 291 -14.87 17.55 18.27
C ALA A 291 -15.03 16.90 16.87
N ALA A 292 -14.75 17.66 15.83
CA ALA A 292 -14.74 17.19 14.46
C ALA A 292 -13.67 16.10 14.22
N ASP A 293 -12.46 16.32 14.74
CA ASP A 293 -11.38 15.35 14.71
C ASP A 293 -11.80 14.02 15.33
N ILE A 294 -12.33 14.02 16.54
CA ILE A 294 -12.81 12.80 17.22
C ILE A 294 -13.90 12.11 16.40
N ALA A 295 -14.81 12.86 15.81
CA ALA A 295 -15.92 12.30 15.04
C ALA A 295 -15.45 11.66 13.72
N ILE A 296 -14.55 12.32 13.00
CA ILE A 296 -13.98 11.87 11.73
C ILE A 296 -13.03 10.70 11.94
N SER A 297 -12.27 10.69 13.02
CA SER A 297 -11.30 9.64 13.40
C SER A 297 -11.93 8.28 13.72
N LYS A 298 -13.25 8.18 13.78
CA LYS A 298 -13.95 6.88 13.82
C LYS A 298 -13.79 6.09 12.53
N ASP A 299 -13.51 6.75 11.41
CA ASP A 299 -13.08 6.12 10.18
C ASP A 299 -11.54 6.03 10.17
N PRO A 300 -10.96 4.81 10.20
CA PRO A 300 -9.50 4.64 10.29
C PRO A 300 -8.75 5.23 9.08
N LEU A 301 -9.36 5.25 7.90
CA LEU A 301 -8.76 5.84 6.71
C LEU A 301 -8.68 7.36 6.84
N LEU A 302 -9.80 8.00 7.19
CA LEU A 302 -9.87 9.44 7.37
C LEU A 302 -8.97 9.90 8.52
N HIS A 303 -8.93 9.14 9.63
CA HIS A 303 -7.98 9.35 10.73
C HIS A 303 -6.54 9.35 10.21
N ALA A 304 -6.16 8.32 9.45
CA ALA A 304 -4.78 8.15 9.01
C ALA A 304 -4.31 9.24 8.04
N ILE A 305 -5.17 9.75 7.15
CA ILE A 305 -4.75 10.73 6.13
C ILE A 305 -4.56 12.14 6.67
N MET A 306 -5.10 12.46 7.85
CA MET A 306 -5.02 13.81 8.40
C MET A 306 -3.92 14.01 9.44
N ARG A 307 -3.11 12.98 9.78
CA ARG A 307 -2.06 13.05 10.80
C ARG A 307 -0.93 12.08 10.59
N ASN A 308 0.16 12.24 11.33
CA ASN A 308 1.18 11.21 11.47
C ASN A 308 0.58 10.04 12.27
N THR A 309 0.75 8.80 11.82
CA THR A 309 0.26 7.64 12.55
C THR A 309 1.40 6.88 13.22
N ILE A 310 1.12 6.28 14.39
CA ILE A 310 2.08 5.60 15.25
C ILE A 310 1.74 4.10 15.27
N ALA A 311 2.69 3.24 14.89
CA ALA A 311 2.50 1.80 14.86
C ALA A 311 3.70 1.08 15.48
N PRO A 312 3.60 0.57 16.71
CA PRO A 312 4.61 -0.35 17.25
C PRO A 312 4.65 -1.62 16.43
N VAL A 313 5.84 -2.01 15.96
CA VAL A 313 5.99 -3.16 15.05
C VAL A 313 6.88 -4.27 15.62
N LEU A 314 7.89 -3.92 16.45
CA LEU A 314 8.76 -4.89 17.09
C LEU A 314 9.00 -4.50 18.54
N MET A 315 9.11 -5.50 19.41
CA MET A 315 9.50 -5.31 20.81
C MET A 315 10.35 -6.50 21.26
N ASN A 316 11.54 -6.25 21.81
CA ASN A 316 12.49 -7.27 22.21
C ASN A 316 13.07 -6.96 23.58
N ALA A 317 13.14 -7.97 24.46
CA ALA A 317 13.81 -7.87 25.74
C ALA A 317 14.11 -9.26 26.31
N GLY A 318 15.33 -9.42 26.86
CA GLY A 318 15.75 -10.64 27.52
C GLY A 318 15.99 -11.83 26.60
N PHE A 319 16.62 -12.88 27.17
CA PHE A 319 16.96 -14.10 26.45
C PHE A 319 16.83 -15.36 27.33
N ARG A 320 16.62 -15.19 28.65
CA ARG A 320 16.45 -16.28 29.62
C ARG A 320 15.50 -15.88 30.73
N GLY A 321 14.67 -16.82 31.21
CA GLY A 321 13.64 -16.57 32.23
C GLY A 321 14.18 -16.24 33.63
N ASN A 322 15.45 -16.52 33.93
CA ASN A 322 16.07 -16.23 35.23
C ASN A 322 17.06 -15.05 35.21
N VAL A 323 17.10 -14.28 34.08
CA VAL A 323 17.98 -13.12 33.96
C VAL A 323 17.14 -11.88 33.65
N ILE A 324 17.29 -10.84 34.46
CA ILE A 324 16.74 -9.51 34.16
C ILE A 324 17.64 -8.85 33.13
N PRO A 325 17.12 -8.47 31.95
CA PRO A 325 17.95 -7.91 30.87
C PRO A 325 18.41 -6.50 31.18
N GLY A 326 19.63 -6.17 30.73
CA GLY A 326 20.22 -4.83 30.84
C GLY A 326 19.74 -3.88 29.75
N SER A 327 18.95 -4.36 28.77
CA SER A 327 18.35 -3.53 27.71
C SER A 327 17.01 -4.10 27.27
N ALA A 328 16.14 -3.20 26.79
CA ALA A 328 14.90 -3.51 26.11
C ALA A 328 14.73 -2.54 24.95
N GLU A 329 14.23 -3.03 23.84
CA GLU A 329 14.12 -2.26 22.58
C GLU A 329 12.73 -2.40 21.97
N ALA A 330 12.23 -1.31 21.37
CA ALA A 330 11.04 -1.34 20.54
C ALA A 330 11.28 -0.56 19.24
N THR A 331 10.80 -1.10 18.12
CA THR A 331 10.72 -0.37 16.86
C THR A 331 9.31 0.13 16.68
N VAL A 332 9.17 1.44 16.50
CA VAL A 332 7.90 2.10 16.25
C VAL A 332 7.95 2.71 14.85
N ASN A 333 7.04 2.28 13.99
CA ASN A 333 6.89 2.83 12.65
C ASN A 333 5.92 4.01 12.69
N PHE A 334 6.31 5.06 11.99
CA PHE A 334 5.49 6.26 11.76
C PHE A 334 5.20 6.39 10.28
N ARG A 335 3.94 6.50 9.92
CA ARG A 335 3.57 6.99 8.60
C ARG A 335 3.34 8.49 8.72
N VAL A 336 4.25 9.25 8.14
CA VAL A 336 4.28 10.71 8.28
C VAL A 336 3.76 11.41 7.04
N ILE A 337 3.00 12.47 7.26
CA ILE A 337 2.48 13.31 6.17
C ILE A 337 3.65 14.03 5.45
N PRO A 338 3.50 14.34 4.15
CA PRO A 338 4.52 15.07 3.39
C PRO A 338 4.96 16.34 4.09
N GLY A 339 6.27 16.60 4.11
CA GLY A 339 6.86 17.76 4.75
C GLY A 339 7.07 17.64 6.27
N THR A 340 6.84 16.46 6.88
CA THR A 340 7.19 16.22 8.29
C THR A 340 8.71 16.24 8.46
N ASN A 341 9.19 17.10 9.36
CA ASN A 341 10.60 17.16 9.75
C ASN A 341 10.92 16.04 10.74
N MET A 342 12.00 15.28 10.49
CA MET A 342 12.42 14.15 11.32
C MET A 342 12.82 14.58 12.73
N ASP A 343 13.55 15.69 12.87
CA ASP A 343 14.03 16.16 14.18
C ASP A 343 12.88 16.68 15.03
N GLU A 344 11.89 17.33 14.40
CA GLU A 344 10.64 17.74 15.06
C GLU A 344 9.87 16.53 15.55
N LEU A 345 9.70 15.48 14.71
CA LEU A 345 9.04 14.24 15.11
C LEU A 345 9.74 13.57 16.28
N ILE A 346 11.07 13.43 16.23
CA ILE A 346 11.85 12.85 17.34
C ILE A 346 11.68 13.66 18.60
N SER A 347 11.67 14.98 18.49
CA SER A 347 11.49 15.89 19.65
C SER A 347 10.10 15.75 20.25
N GLU A 348 9.06 15.66 19.41
CA GLU A 348 7.67 15.40 19.82
C GLU A 348 7.57 14.07 20.59
N ILE A 349 8.11 12.98 20.01
CA ILE A 349 8.07 11.66 20.64
C ILE A 349 8.87 11.61 21.96
N LYS A 350 10.01 12.31 22.02
CA LYS A 350 10.77 12.48 23.28
C LYS A 350 9.94 13.19 24.36
N ALA A 351 9.19 14.22 23.97
CA ALA A 351 8.33 14.95 24.89
C ALA A 351 7.17 14.09 25.43
N VAL A 352 6.57 13.26 24.57
CA VAL A 352 5.51 12.29 24.95
C VAL A 352 6.05 11.23 25.88
N VAL A 353 7.16 10.60 25.55
CA VAL A 353 7.80 9.58 26.36
C VAL A 353 8.25 10.15 27.70
N ASN A 354 8.80 11.34 27.70
CA ASN A 354 9.27 12.09 28.88
C ASN A 354 9.97 11.19 29.91
N ASP A 355 10.96 10.43 29.44
CA ASP A 355 11.83 9.60 30.28
C ASP A 355 13.25 9.60 29.66
N PRO A 356 14.25 10.27 30.31
CA PRO A 356 15.59 10.39 29.79
C PRO A 356 16.36 9.05 29.72
N ARG A 357 15.83 7.98 30.33
CA ARG A 357 16.41 6.63 30.26
C ARG A 357 16.04 5.91 28.98
N VAL A 358 15.13 6.48 28.17
CA VAL A 358 14.75 5.95 26.85
C VAL A 358 15.44 6.75 25.78
N GLU A 359 16.41 6.15 25.15
CA GLU A 359 17.07 6.68 23.97
C GLU A 359 16.15 6.48 22.76
N ILE A 360 15.92 7.55 21.97
CA ILE A 360 15.09 7.51 20.76
C ILE A 360 15.94 7.94 19.59
N THR A 361 16.11 7.03 18.62
CA THR A 361 16.96 7.23 17.44
C THR A 361 16.22 6.78 16.17
N ASN A 362 16.68 7.26 15.00
CA ASN A 362 16.21 6.72 13.73
C ASN A 362 16.70 5.27 13.58
N ALA A 363 15.80 4.33 13.35
CA ALA A 363 16.15 2.92 13.20
C ALA A 363 17.10 2.66 12.00
N LEU A 364 17.02 3.48 10.95
CA LEU A 364 17.92 3.39 9.79
C LEU A 364 19.39 3.66 10.15
N THR A 365 19.66 4.47 11.17
CA THR A 365 21.06 4.76 11.57
C THR A 365 21.76 3.51 12.11
N ARG A 366 21.02 2.54 12.64
CA ARG A 366 21.57 1.26 13.11
C ARG A 366 21.84 0.27 11.97
N MET A 367 21.16 0.41 10.84
CA MET A 367 21.30 -0.46 9.66
C MET A 367 22.39 0.00 8.69
N LEU A 368 22.87 1.22 8.86
CA LEU A 368 23.93 1.77 8.01
C LEU A 368 25.31 1.33 8.53
N PRO A 369 26.28 1.01 7.63
CA PRO A 369 27.67 0.80 8.01
C PRO A 369 28.22 2.04 8.75
N PRO A 370 29.15 1.87 9.70
CA PRO A 370 29.77 3.01 10.39
C PRO A 370 30.31 4.05 9.38
N GLY A 371 29.81 5.29 9.46
CA GLY A 371 30.22 6.38 8.58
C GLY A 371 29.32 6.66 7.37
N ALA A 372 28.28 5.88 7.13
CA ALA A 372 27.29 6.19 6.10
C ALA A 372 26.26 7.23 6.62
N ALA A 373 26.07 8.30 5.86
CA ALA A 373 25.04 9.30 6.18
C ALA A 373 23.63 8.78 5.83
N PRO A 374 22.59 9.09 6.63
CA PRO A 374 21.19 8.82 6.27
C PRO A 374 20.84 9.53 4.94
N ARG A 375 20.03 8.89 4.10
CA ARG A 375 19.51 9.57 2.91
C ARG A 375 18.73 10.82 3.35
N PRO A 376 18.92 11.97 2.67
CA PRO A 376 18.07 13.12 2.90
C PRO A 376 16.61 12.75 2.59
N ALA A 377 15.70 13.26 3.41
CA ALA A 377 14.26 13.12 3.14
C ALA A 377 13.93 13.65 1.74
N THR A 378 13.09 12.93 1.01
CA THR A 378 12.63 13.36 -0.32
C THR A 378 11.98 14.74 -0.17
N PRO A 379 12.41 15.76 -0.92
CA PRO A 379 11.79 17.07 -0.84
C PRO A 379 10.32 16.97 -1.25
N ALA A 380 9.46 17.72 -0.58
CA ALA A 380 8.06 17.84 -0.95
C ALA A 380 7.94 18.27 -2.42
N PRO A 381 6.98 17.73 -3.19
CA PRO A 381 6.76 18.19 -4.55
C PRO A 381 6.48 19.70 -4.53
N GLN A 382 7.25 20.44 -5.31
CA GLN A 382 7.01 21.87 -5.51
C GLN A 382 5.71 22.00 -6.32
N SER A 383 4.73 22.72 -5.76
CA SER A 383 3.53 23.11 -6.48
C SER A 383 3.94 23.98 -7.66
N GLY A 384 3.81 23.46 -8.88
CA GLY A 384 3.89 24.18 -10.14
C GLY A 384 2.50 24.39 -10.70
#